data_a3fad9d3f87174e3859dabd8953bf2d8
#
_entry.id   a3fad9d3f87174e3859dabd8953bf2d8
#
_cell.length_a   1.000
_cell.length_b   1.000
_cell.length_c   1.000
_cell.angle_alpha   90.00
_cell.angle_beta   90.00
_cell.angle_gamma   90.00
#
_symmetry.space_group_name_H-M   'P 1'
#
loop_
_entity.id
_entity.type
_entity.pdbx_description
1 polymer ?
#
loop_
_entity_poly.entity_id
_entity_poly.type
_entity_poly.pdbx_seq_one_letter_code
_entity_poly.pdbx_strand_id
1 'polypeptide(L)'
;MKEKESALYSHYVIDGVFCEATPAELLDECMEFPELESADYPDFEDIVDESTEPPLGIVKYDPEKMQEYIKATVDATHNERSFSLLYPEHFTSLQIAKALLDRLWSEGHFRLCNLRLWAQWDWNTRPIGNLASFYKSCQTANEYIFGLGVRMTDYIFIEGDEGCSARFYAWLPEDDIDESQTIEDEIKAPYESRHPWIGEKRRCPSSALHDADSWLIYIPFDTCPYRLGGSLLSQTCGKTGGQKTNIQDPDYFIDCYEVVRELVEDGIVKAGITVGDGGLAVAAGKLCEDSGAELDLKGIIASYGENDIMRIMFGEVPGVLIQISNSDYDYVDSQLLLQDIAYYPIGHPSAEITGITIQETAKTSVADILASLLGHTSEGED
;
A
#
# COMPACT_ATOMS: atom_id res chain seq x y z
N MET A 1 -40.73 -19.32 8.44
CA MET A 1 -39.67 -18.63 7.71
C MET A 1 -38.40 -19.38 8.07
N LYS A 2 -37.61 -19.88 7.10
CA LYS A 2 -36.24 -20.33 7.38
C LYS A 2 -35.49 -19.11 7.82
N GLU A 3 -34.82 -19.14 8.97
CA GLU A 3 -33.85 -18.14 9.34
C GLU A 3 -32.85 -18.03 8.19
N LYS A 4 -32.60 -16.83 7.72
CA LYS A 4 -31.58 -16.57 6.68
C LYS A 4 -30.24 -16.84 7.35
N GLU A 5 -29.52 -17.82 6.85
CA GLU A 5 -28.16 -18.10 7.29
C GLU A 5 -27.30 -16.85 7.05
N SER A 6 -26.44 -16.50 8.01
CA SER A 6 -25.55 -15.34 7.86
C SER A 6 -24.59 -15.55 6.69
N ALA A 7 -24.27 -14.48 5.97
CA ALA A 7 -23.29 -14.50 4.89
C ALA A 7 -21.93 -15.05 5.35
N LEU A 8 -21.57 -14.85 6.61
CA LEU A 8 -20.33 -15.30 7.20
C LEU A 8 -20.19 -16.85 7.24
N TYR A 9 -21.29 -17.57 7.47
CA TYR A 9 -21.31 -19.02 7.63
C TYR A 9 -21.90 -19.77 6.42
N SER A 10 -22.15 -19.07 5.31
CA SER A 10 -22.70 -19.67 4.11
C SER A 10 -21.58 -20.15 3.18
N HIS A 11 -21.80 -21.29 2.50
CA HIS A 11 -20.96 -21.70 1.38
C HIS A 11 -21.31 -20.92 0.10
N TYR A 12 -20.32 -20.69 -0.72
CA TYR A 12 -20.44 -19.89 -1.93
C TYR A 12 -20.19 -20.70 -3.19
N VAL A 13 -20.78 -20.25 -4.28
CA VAL A 13 -20.44 -20.67 -5.65
C VAL A 13 -20.12 -19.38 -6.41
N ILE A 14 -18.85 -19.21 -6.77
CA ILE A 14 -18.37 -18.02 -7.46
C ILE A 14 -17.88 -18.45 -8.83
N ASP A 15 -18.39 -17.82 -9.88
CA ASP A 15 -18.06 -18.13 -11.28
C ASP A 15 -18.24 -19.61 -11.65
N GLY A 16 -19.18 -20.29 -10.98
CA GLY A 16 -19.50 -21.70 -11.17
C GLY A 16 -18.61 -22.67 -10.39
N VAL A 17 -17.68 -22.17 -9.61
CA VAL A 17 -16.80 -22.95 -8.73
C VAL A 17 -17.35 -22.95 -7.31
N PHE A 18 -17.50 -24.14 -6.72
CA PHE A 18 -17.91 -24.28 -5.32
C PHE A 18 -16.72 -23.97 -4.39
N CYS A 19 -16.92 -23.04 -3.47
CA CYS A 19 -15.95 -22.69 -2.46
C CYS A 19 -16.09 -23.64 -1.27
N GLU A 20 -15.04 -24.40 -0.96
CA GLU A 20 -15.06 -25.45 0.08
C GLU A 20 -15.15 -24.85 1.48
N ALA A 21 -14.42 -23.78 1.76
CA ALA A 21 -14.47 -23.06 3.03
C ALA A 21 -15.54 -21.97 3.03
N THR A 22 -16.13 -21.72 4.19
CA THR A 22 -16.95 -20.53 4.46
C THR A 22 -16.06 -19.31 4.79
N PRO A 23 -16.55 -18.06 4.67
CA PRO A 23 -15.80 -16.89 5.15
C PRO A 23 -15.33 -17.01 6.61
N ALA A 24 -16.18 -17.57 7.50
CA ALA A 24 -15.81 -17.78 8.89
C ALA A 24 -14.60 -18.71 9.03
N GLU A 25 -14.60 -19.85 8.34
CA GLU A 25 -13.50 -20.80 8.37
C GLU A 25 -12.19 -20.17 7.87
N LEU A 26 -12.23 -19.39 6.78
CA LEU A 26 -11.08 -18.66 6.27
C LEU A 26 -10.53 -17.65 7.28
N LEU A 27 -11.42 -16.92 7.97
CA LEU A 27 -11.00 -15.92 8.96
C LEU A 27 -10.53 -16.57 10.28
N ASP A 28 -11.12 -17.70 10.66
CA ASP A 28 -10.69 -18.46 11.84
C ASP A 28 -9.28 -19.03 11.65
N GLU A 29 -8.92 -19.46 10.43
CA GLU A 29 -7.55 -19.88 10.09
C GLU A 29 -6.52 -18.75 10.31
N CYS A 30 -6.89 -17.48 10.04
CA CYS A 30 -6.00 -16.33 10.30
C CYS A 30 -5.66 -16.14 11.79
N MET A 31 -6.43 -16.74 12.70
CA MET A 31 -6.20 -16.67 14.16
C MET A 31 -5.28 -17.77 14.66
N GLU A 32 -5.02 -18.80 13.86
CA GLU A 32 -4.09 -19.86 14.19
C GLU A 32 -2.64 -19.43 13.87
N PHE A 33 -1.66 -20.03 14.55
CA PHE A 33 -0.27 -19.81 14.17
C PHE A 33 0.01 -20.60 12.88
N PRO A 34 0.58 -19.97 11.85
CA PRO A 34 0.98 -20.70 10.66
C PRO A 34 1.99 -21.77 11.05
N GLU A 35 1.68 -23.04 10.77
CA GLU A 35 2.66 -24.12 10.88
C GLU A 35 3.65 -23.96 9.73
N LEU A 36 4.87 -23.53 10.01
CA LEU A 36 5.93 -23.21 9.05
C LEU A 36 6.38 -24.40 8.16
N GLU A 37 5.84 -25.61 8.35
CA GLU A 37 6.35 -26.83 7.69
C GLU A 37 5.59 -27.23 6.41
N SER A 38 4.51 -26.55 5.99
CA SER A 38 3.70 -27.04 4.84
C SER A 38 3.08 -25.99 3.92
N ALA A 39 3.65 -24.81 3.83
CA ALA A 39 3.18 -23.83 2.86
C ALA A 39 3.73 -24.14 1.46
N ASP A 40 3.12 -25.11 0.76
CA ASP A 40 3.13 -25.09 -0.70
C ASP A 40 2.22 -23.90 -1.10
N TYR A 41 2.84 -22.73 -1.29
CA TYR A 41 2.13 -21.58 -1.88
C TYR A 41 1.65 -22.00 -3.26
N PRO A 42 0.36 -21.82 -3.59
CA PRO A 42 -0.06 -21.96 -4.97
C PRO A 42 0.71 -20.92 -5.78
N ASP A 43 1.48 -21.37 -6.76
CA ASP A 43 2.05 -20.51 -7.77
C ASP A 43 0.89 -19.75 -8.44
N PHE A 44 0.69 -18.50 -8.05
CA PHE A 44 -0.24 -17.61 -8.74
C PHE A 44 0.41 -17.21 -10.07
N GLU A 45 0.36 -18.10 -11.05
CA GLU A 45 0.49 -17.69 -12.43
C GLU A 45 -0.76 -16.88 -12.81
N ASP A 46 -0.71 -15.58 -12.56
CA ASP A 46 -1.67 -14.65 -13.14
C ASP A 46 -1.52 -14.74 -14.68
N ILE A 47 -2.40 -15.51 -15.31
CA ILE A 47 -2.62 -15.41 -16.75
C ILE A 47 -3.32 -14.05 -16.95
N VAL A 48 -2.54 -12.99 -17.01
CA VAL A 48 -3.02 -11.67 -17.36
C VAL A 48 -3.32 -11.69 -18.85
N ASP A 49 -4.57 -11.94 -19.22
CA ASP A 49 -5.05 -11.71 -20.57
C ASP A 49 -5.17 -10.20 -20.80
N GLU A 50 -4.09 -9.58 -21.24
CA GLU A 50 -4.02 -8.15 -21.56
C GLU A 50 -5.00 -7.73 -22.69
N SER A 51 -5.63 -8.70 -23.37
CA SER A 51 -6.41 -8.44 -24.59
C SER A 51 -7.86 -8.03 -24.37
N THR A 52 -8.42 -8.17 -23.16
CA THR A 52 -9.88 -8.03 -22.93
C THR A 52 -10.31 -6.84 -22.07
N GLU A 53 -9.39 -6.03 -21.59
CA GLU A 53 -9.75 -4.92 -20.71
C GLU A 53 -10.24 -3.69 -21.47
N PRO A 54 -11.43 -3.16 -21.12
CA PRO A 54 -11.80 -1.84 -21.58
C PRO A 54 -10.77 -0.83 -21.02
N PRO A 55 -10.14 -0.03 -21.89
CA PRO A 55 -9.25 1.02 -21.37
C PRO A 55 -10.06 1.86 -20.40
N LEU A 56 -9.56 2.03 -19.16
CA LEU A 56 -9.97 3.12 -18.31
C LEU A 56 -10.07 4.35 -19.19
N GLY A 57 -11.18 5.08 -19.10
CA GLY A 57 -11.22 6.42 -19.68
C GLY A 57 -10.08 7.20 -19.03
N ILE A 58 -8.91 7.14 -19.67
CA ILE A 58 -7.60 7.39 -19.12
C ILE A 58 -7.57 8.82 -18.58
N VAL A 59 -7.30 8.96 -17.29
CA VAL A 59 -6.80 10.22 -16.74
C VAL A 59 -5.37 10.33 -17.25
N LYS A 60 -5.18 11.11 -18.32
CA LYS A 60 -3.86 11.33 -18.90
C LYS A 60 -3.06 12.26 -18.00
N TYR A 61 -1.76 12.02 -17.91
CA TYR A 61 -0.84 12.95 -17.29
C TYR A 61 -0.96 14.34 -17.93
N ASP A 62 -1.20 15.32 -17.08
CA ASP A 62 -1.30 16.73 -17.42
C ASP A 62 -0.62 17.50 -16.27
N PRO A 63 0.57 18.08 -16.49
CA PRO A 63 1.31 18.79 -15.45
C PRO A 63 0.48 19.88 -14.74
N GLU A 64 -0.39 20.59 -15.50
CA GLU A 64 -1.23 21.66 -14.95
C GLU A 64 -2.33 21.14 -14.02
N LYS A 65 -2.79 19.88 -14.23
CA LYS A 65 -3.85 19.24 -13.44
C LYS A 65 -3.34 18.32 -12.35
N MET A 66 -2.04 18.02 -12.34
CA MET A 66 -1.47 17.07 -11.39
C MET A 66 -1.76 17.47 -9.94
N GLN A 67 -1.62 18.76 -9.61
CA GLN A 67 -1.92 19.28 -8.29
C GLN A 67 -3.40 19.12 -7.91
N GLU A 68 -4.32 19.29 -8.87
CA GLU A 68 -5.74 19.08 -8.65
C GLU A 68 -6.04 17.61 -8.33
N TYR A 69 -5.42 16.67 -9.07
CA TYR A 69 -5.57 15.24 -8.83
C TYR A 69 -5.00 14.83 -7.48
N ILE A 70 -3.80 15.29 -7.15
CA ILE A 70 -3.18 15.02 -5.83
C ILE A 70 -4.08 15.54 -4.73
N LYS A 71 -4.49 16.82 -4.80
CA LYS A 71 -5.34 17.42 -3.77
C LYS A 71 -6.68 16.70 -3.63
N ALA A 72 -7.37 16.42 -4.73
CA ALA A 72 -8.65 15.73 -4.70
C ALA A 72 -8.53 14.32 -4.09
N THR A 73 -7.41 13.61 -4.37
CA THR A 73 -7.17 12.29 -3.82
C THR A 73 -6.75 12.36 -2.35
N VAL A 74 -5.95 13.36 -1.94
CA VAL A 74 -5.64 13.63 -0.53
C VAL A 74 -6.91 13.95 0.25
N ASP A 75 -7.77 14.85 -0.28
CA ASP A 75 -9.04 15.18 0.35
C ASP A 75 -9.95 13.95 0.52
N ALA A 76 -9.93 13.03 -0.45
CA ALA A 76 -10.67 11.78 -0.39
C ALA A 76 -10.19 10.85 0.74
N THR A 77 -8.91 10.88 1.11
CA THR A 77 -8.38 10.06 2.23
C THR A 77 -8.85 10.51 3.61
N HIS A 78 -9.43 11.71 3.75
CA HIS A 78 -10.02 12.17 5.02
C HIS A 78 -11.39 11.54 5.30
N ASN A 79 -11.99 10.92 4.29
CA ASN A 79 -13.23 10.17 4.43
C ASN A 79 -12.94 8.67 4.48
N GLU A 80 -13.82 7.91 5.11
CA GLU A 80 -13.75 6.46 5.02
C GLU A 80 -13.85 6.03 3.57
N ARG A 81 -12.84 5.28 3.09
CA ARG A 81 -12.83 4.77 1.72
C ARG A 81 -13.89 3.70 1.55
N SER A 82 -14.76 3.88 0.57
CA SER A 82 -15.72 2.84 0.20
C SER A 82 -15.00 1.61 -0.35
N PHE A 83 -15.46 0.42 0.05
CA PHE A 83 -14.91 -0.84 -0.42
C PHE A 83 -15.05 -0.98 -1.93
N SER A 84 -13.98 -1.38 -2.60
CA SER A 84 -13.99 -1.60 -4.04
C SER A 84 -14.53 -2.99 -4.39
N LEU A 85 -15.84 -3.09 -4.61
CA LEU A 85 -16.52 -4.36 -4.88
C LEU A 85 -16.04 -5.07 -6.16
N LEU A 86 -15.45 -4.34 -7.11
CA LEU A 86 -14.90 -4.91 -8.33
C LEU A 86 -13.45 -5.42 -8.15
N TYR A 87 -12.78 -4.95 -7.11
CA TYR A 87 -11.38 -5.26 -6.84
C TYR A 87 -11.17 -5.59 -5.35
N PRO A 88 -11.91 -6.58 -4.83
CA PRO A 88 -11.88 -6.91 -3.40
C PRO A 88 -10.51 -7.36 -2.93
N GLU A 89 -9.77 -8.08 -3.76
CA GLU A 89 -8.45 -8.59 -3.46
C GLU A 89 -7.45 -7.44 -3.27
N HIS A 90 -7.36 -6.54 -4.26
CA HIS A 90 -6.46 -5.38 -4.19
C HIS A 90 -6.76 -4.50 -2.96
N PHE A 91 -8.06 -4.20 -2.76
CA PHE A 91 -8.46 -3.38 -1.61
C PHE A 91 -8.04 -4.02 -0.29
N THR A 92 -8.31 -5.32 -0.12
CA THR A 92 -8.05 -6.05 1.12
C THR A 92 -6.54 -6.14 1.41
N SER A 93 -5.72 -6.56 0.43
CA SER A 93 -4.27 -6.63 0.60
C SER A 93 -3.67 -5.26 0.90
N LEU A 94 -4.12 -4.20 0.21
CA LEU A 94 -3.64 -2.84 0.46
C LEU A 94 -3.96 -2.35 1.88
N GLN A 95 -5.19 -2.61 2.39
CA GLN A 95 -5.57 -2.18 3.73
C GLN A 95 -4.81 -2.96 4.82
N ILE A 96 -4.54 -4.24 4.62
CA ILE A 96 -3.69 -5.05 5.52
C ILE A 96 -2.26 -4.50 5.51
N ALA A 97 -1.65 -4.35 4.33
CA ALA A 97 -0.32 -3.79 4.18
C ALA A 97 -0.19 -2.43 4.86
N LYS A 98 -1.15 -1.53 4.61
CA LYS A 98 -1.19 -0.19 5.21
C LYS A 98 -1.26 -0.24 6.73
N ALA A 99 -2.12 -1.09 7.31
CA ALA A 99 -2.25 -1.23 8.75
C ALA A 99 -0.92 -1.65 9.41
N LEU A 100 -0.17 -2.55 8.77
CA LEU A 100 1.15 -2.98 9.25
C LEU A 100 2.20 -1.89 9.06
N LEU A 101 2.25 -1.24 7.89
CA LEU A 101 3.21 -0.17 7.60
C LEU A 101 3.04 1.04 8.50
N ASP A 102 1.81 1.37 8.90
CA ASP A 102 1.54 2.49 9.81
C ASP A 102 2.19 2.29 11.19
N ARG A 103 2.53 1.04 11.57
CA ARG A 103 3.26 0.74 12.80
C ARG A 103 4.74 1.15 12.77
N LEU A 104 5.36 1.21 11.60
CA LEU A 104 6.75 1.65 11.45
C LEU A 104 7.02 3.04 12.03
N TRP A 105 6.00 3.89 12.07
CA TRP A 105 6.13 5.28 12.48
C TRP A 105 5.94 5.53 13.97
N SER A 106 5.50 4.53 14.73
CA SER A 106 5.26 4.63 16.18
C SER A 106 6.54 4.39 16.97
N GLU A 107 6.61 4.92 18.21
CA GLU A 107 7.68 4.57 19.14
C GLU A 107 7.53 3.10 19.55
N GLY A 108 8.61 2.35 19.51
CA GLY A 108 8.67 0.95 19.89
C GLY A 108 9.39 0.08 18.87
N HIS A 109 9.74 -1.12 19.28
CA HIS A 109 10.44 -2.07 18.43
C HIS A 109 9.45 -3.08 17.86
N PHE A 110 8.82 -2.72 16.76
CA PHE A 110 7.74 -3.49 16.15
C PHE A 110 8.26 -4.40 15.03
N ARG A 111 8.74 -5.60 15.37
CA ARG A 111 8.98 -6.63 14.35
C ARG A 111 7.66 -7.10 13.76
N LEU A 112 7.64 -7.35 12.46
CA LEU A 112 6.41 -7.73 11.75
C LEU A 112 5.75 -8.97 12.39
N CYS A 113 6.52 -10.01 12.70
CA CYS A 113 6.01 -11.25 13.29
C CYS A 113 5.40 -11.08 14.70
N ASN A 114 5.73 -9.98 15.41
CA ASN A 114 5.17 -9.67 16.72
C ASN A 114 3.86 -8.91 16.64
N LEU A 115 3.55 -8.30 15.48
CA LEU A 115 2.30 -7.58 15.29
C LEU A 115 1.11 -8.54 15.25
N ARG A 116 -0.03 -8.02 15.65
CA ARG A 116 -1.33 -8.67 15.56
C ARG A 116 -2.26 -7.80 14.75
N LEU A 117 -3.19 -8.42 14.06
CA LEU A 117 -4.23 -7.76 13.30
C LEU A 117 -5.59 -7.95 13.96
N TRP A 118 -6.42 -6.96 13.87
CA TRP A 118 -7.84 -7.00 14.13
C TRP A 118 -8.57 -6.46 12.90
N ALA A 119 -9.71 -7.04 12.56
CA ALA A 119 -10.43 -6.68 11.35
C ALA A 119 -11.92 -6.48 11.57
N GLN A 120 -12.55 -5.62 10.75
CA GLN A 120 -13.99 -5.43 10.75
C GLN A 120 -14.51 -5.33 9.32
N TRP A 121 -15.55 -6.11 9.03
CA TRP A 121 -16.33 -6.02 7.81
C TRP A 121 -17.73 -5.52 8.15
N ASP A 122 -18.12 -4.35 7.61
CA ASP A 122 -19.50 -3.87 7.58
C ASP A 122 -20.02 -4.11 6.16
N TRP A 123 -21.08 -4.92 6.01
CA TRP A 123 -21.40 -5.43 4.69
C TRP A 123 -22.88 -5.41 4.37
N ASN A 124 -23.22 -4.83 3.21
CA ASN A 124 -24.54 -4.91 2.64
C ASN A 124 -24.69 -6.20 1.83
N THR A 125 -25.38 -7.19 2.40
CA THR A 125 -25.56 -8.53 1.80
C THR A 125 -26.73 -8.63 0.83
N ARG A 126 -27.47 -7.57 0.58
CA ARG A 126 -28.68 -7.62 -0.26
C ARG A 126 -28.37 -7.82 -1.75
N PRO A 127 -27.46 -7.05 -2.39
CA PRO A 127 -27.04 -7.36 -3.75
C PRO A 127 -26.18 -8.62 -3.77
N ILE A 128 -26.55 -9.59 -4.63
CA ILE A 128 -25.82 -10.88 -4.71
C ILE A 128 -24.32 -10.66 -5.05
N GLY A 129 -24.01 -9.70 -5.91
CA GLY A 129 -22.62 -9.39 -6.27
C GLY A 129 -21.75 -8.99 -5.08
N ASN A 130 -22.32 -8.38 -4.05
CA ASN A 130 -21.59 -8.00 -2.85
C ASN A 130 -21.10 -9.23 -2.06
N LEU A 131 -21.82 -10.34 -2.13
CA LEU A 131 -21.46 -11.57 -1.43
C LEU A 131 -20.21 -12.22 -2.02
N ALA A 132 -20.06 -12.20 -3.35
CA ALA A 132 -18.84 -12.69 -4.00
C ALA A 132 -17.62 -11.83 -3.61
N SER A 133 -17.79 -10.51 -3.58
CA SER A 133 -16.73 -9.60 -3.14
C SER A 133 -16.37 -9.77 -1.67
N PHE A 134 -17.36 -10.08 -0.81
CA PHE A 134 -17.11 -10.41 0.59
C PHE A 134 -16.26 -11.68 0.73
N TYR A 135 -16.67 -12.77 0.06
CA TYR A 135 -15.91 -14.01 0.08
C TYR A 135 -14.46 -13.82 -0.38
N LYS A 136 -14.27 -13.14 -1.52
CA LYS A 136 -12.93 -12.84 -2.05
C LYS A 136 -12.10 -11.98 -1.09
N SER A 137 -12.73 -11.03 -0.39
CA SER A 137 -12.05 -10.25 0.64
C SER A 137 -11.56 -11.13 1.81
N CYS A 138 -12.40 -12.05 2.31
CA CYS A 138 -12.01 -12.97 3.37
C CYS A 138 -10.90 -13.94 2.92
N GLN A 139 -11.02 -14.48 1.70
CA GLN A 139 -10.00 -15.34 1.11
C GLN A 139 -8.66 -14.63 0.98
N THR A 140 -8.65 -13.42 0.42
CA THR A 140 -7.43 -12.62 0.30
C THR A 140 -6.83 -12.27 1.66
N ALA A 141 -7.67 -11.96 2.66
CA ALA A 141 -7.19 -11.70 4.01
C ALA A 141 -6.49 -12.94 4.58
N ASN A 142 -7.08 -14.13 4.41
CA ASN A 142 -6.48 -15.39 4.85
C ASN A 142 -5.12 -15.60 4.18
N GLU A 143 -5.07 -15.60 2.85
CA GLU A 143 -3.87 -15.86 2.06
C GLU A 143 -2.75 -14.86 2.36
N TYR A 144 -3.08 -13.56 2.41
CA TYR A 144 -2.07 -12.51 2.58
C TYR A 144 -1.54 -12.41 4.02
N ILE A 145 -2.42 -12.53 5.03
CA ILE A 145 -2.03 -12.56 6.45
C ILE A 145 -1.14 -13.77 6.74
N PHE A 146 -1.50 -14.94 6.19
CA PHE A 146 -0.69 -16.15 6.30
C PHE A 146 0.70 -15.96 5.67
N GLY A 147 0.74 -15.43 4.43
CA GLY A 147 1.99 -15.15 3.73
C GLY A 147 2.91 -14.18 4.48
N LEU A 148 2.35 -13.17 5.15
CA LEU A 148 3.11 -12.23 5.96
C LEU A 148 3.58 -12.80 7.31
N GLY A 149 3.18 -14.02 7.69
CA GLY A 149 3.51 -14.60 8.98
C GLY A 149 2.93 -13.82 10.18
N VAL A 150 1.89 -13.01 9.94
CA VAL A 150 1.19 -12.23 10.97
C VAL A 150 -0.04 -13.01 11.40
N ARG A 151 -0.53 -12.75 12.62
CA ARG A 151 -1.73 -13.38 13.16
C ARG A 151 -2.84 -12.36 13.36
N MET A 152 -4.07 -12.74 13.03
CA MET A 152 -5.25 -11.99 13.44
C MET A 152 -5.71 -12.44 14.83
N THR A 153 -6.09 -11.51 15.69
CA THR A 153 -6.56 -11.81 17.05
C THR A 153 -8.06 -12.00 17.12
N ASP A 154 -8.77 -11.23 16.32
CA ASP A 154 -10.23 -11.25 16.29
C ASP A 154 -10.76 -10.52 15.05
N TYR A 155 -12.01 -10.75 14.71
CA TYR A 155 -12.71 -10.01 13.68
C TYR A 155 -14.18 -9.75 14.02
N ILE A 156 -14.74 -8.71 13.44
CA ILE A 156 -16.18 -8.39 13.53
C ILE A 156 -16.79 -8.37 12.15
N PHE A 157 -17.92 -9.03 12.01
CA PHE A 157 -18.76 -8.98 10.82
C PHE A 157 -20.13 -8.42 11.16
N ILE A 158 -20.52 -7.33 10.49
CA ILE A 158 -21.79 -6.64 10.68
C ILE A 158 -22.57 -6.66 9.36
N GLU A 159 -23.71 -7.34 9.35
CA GLU A 159 -24.64 -7.24 8.23
C GLU A 159 -25.47 -5.96 8.34
N GLY A 160 -25.39 -5.11 7.32
CA GLY A 160 -26.10 -3.84 7.24
C GLY A 160 -26.80 -3.64 5.90
N ASP A 161 -27.46 -2.49 5.78
CA ASP A 161 -28.15 -2.05 4.56
C ASP A 161 -27.41 -0.92 3.83
N GLU A 162 -26.42 -0.32 4.49
CA GLU A 162 -25.57 0.75 3.99
C GLU A 162 -24.30 0.12 3.42
N GLY A 163 -23.69 0.64 2.44
CA GLY A 163 -22.40 0.33 1.83
C GLY A 163 -21.70 -0.98 2.21
N CYS A 164 -20.45 -1.09 1.79
CA CYS A 164 -19.53 -2.16 2.20
C CYS A 164 -18.23 -1.52 2.63
N SER A 165 -17.66 -1.97 3.73
CA SER A 165 -16.31 -1.58 4.18
C SER A 165 -15.57 -2.76 4.80
N ALA A 166 -14.24 -2.75 4.68
CA ALA A 166 -13.35 -3.64 5.39
C ALA A 166 -12.21 -2.81 5.98
N ARG A 167 -11.95 -2.96 7.25
CA ARG A 167 -10.97 -2.20 8.02
C ARG A 167 -10.05 -3.16 8.74
N PHE A 168 -8.76 -2.85 8.72
CA PHE A 168 -7.73 -3.64 9.37
C PHE A 168 -6.90 -2.74 10.29
N TYR A 169 -6.50 -3.26 11.43
CA TYR A 169 -5.75 -2.55 12.44
C TYR A 169 -4.64 -3.44 12.97
N ALA A 170 -3.43 -2.91 13.00
CA ALA A 170 -2.27 -3.61 13.54
C ALA A 170 -1.92 -3.06 14.93
N TRP A 171 -1.54 -3.93 15.84
CA TRP A 171 -1.15 -3.58 17.20
C TRP A 171 -0.09 -4.56 17.74
N LEU A 172 0.60 -4.15 18.78
CA LEU A 172 1.56 -4.99 19.49
C LEU A 172 0.94 -5.41 20.83
N PRO A 173 0.80 -6.72 21.10
CA PRO A 173 0.35 -7.18 22.42
C PRO A 173 1.38 -6.81 23.48
N GLU A 174 0.93 -6.41 24.66
CA GLU A 174 1.81 -6.19 25.81
C GLU A 174 2.35 -7.54 26.30
N ASP A 175 3.66 -7.62 26.62
CA ASP A 175 4.39 -8.87 26.92
C ASP A 175 3.86 -9.65 28.14
N ASP A 176 3.02 -9.06 28.99
CA ASP A 176 2.52 -9.63 30.25
C ASP A 176 1.04 -10.08 30.21
N ILE A 177 0.42 -10.11 29.04
CA ILE A 177 -0.99 -10.47 28.95
C ILE A 177 -1.12 -11.96 28.69
N ASP A 178 -1.66 -12.69 29.67
CA ASP A 178 -2.12 -14.07 29.51
C ASP A 178 -3.11 -14.12 28.34
N GLU A 179 -2.71 -14.72 27.22
CA GLU A 179 -3.47 -14.78 25.96
C GLU A 179 -4.93 -15.24 26.16
N SER A 180 -5.22 -15.97 27.25
CA SER A 180 -6.56 -16.43 27.59
C SER A 180 -7.47 -15.35 28.19
N GLN A 181 -6.91 -14.29 28.79
CA GLN A 181 -7.69 -13.22 29.45
C GLN A 181 -8.00 -12.03 28.54
N THR A 182 -7.17 -11.79 27.55
CA THR A 182 -7.24 -10.59 26.70
C THR A 182 -8.37 -10.60 25.70
N ILE A 183 -8.67 -11.75 25.11
CA ILE A 183 -9.64 -11.85 24.01
C ILE A 183 -11.04 -11.42 24.45
N GLU A 184 -11.48 -11.83 25.65
CA GLU A 184 -12.83 -11.49 26.11
C GLU A 184 -12.99 -10.04 26.59
N ASP A 185 -11.92 -9.44 27.14
CA ASP A 185 -11.96 -8.05 27.63
C ASP A 185 -11.78 -7.04 26.49
N GLU A 186 -10.99 -7.36 25.47
CA GLU A 186 -10.81 -6.55 24.27
C GLU A 186 -12.05 -6.53 23.38
N ILE A 187 -12.75 -7.66 23.25
CA ILE A 187 -14.02 -7.74 22.50
C ILE A 187 -15.08 -6.80 23.07
N LYS A 188 -15.04 -6.56 24.40
CA LYS A 188 -16.01 -5.69 25.09
C LYS A 188 -15.62 -4.22 25.09
N ALA A 189 -14.36 -3.88 24.78
CA ALA A 189 -13.92 -2.49 24.75
C ALA A 189 -14.55 -1.75 23.56
N PRO A 190 -14.93 -0.48 23.70
CA PRO A 190 -15.36 0.33 22.58
C PRO A 190 -14.26 0.37 21.49
N TYR A 191 -14.68 0.40 20.23
CA TYR A 191 -13.78 0.45 19.08
C TYR A 191 -12.61 1.45 19.26
N GLU A 192 -12.90 2.65 19.72
CA GLU A 192 -11.91 3.71 19.96
C GLU A 192 -10.84 3.35 20.99
N SER A 193 -11.16 2.48 21.97
CA SER A 193 -10.20 2.03 22.98
C SER A 193 -9.37 0.81 22.51
N ARG A 194 -9.71 0.24 21.36
CA ARG A 194 -8.99 -0.90 20.75
C ARG A 194 -7.91 -0.45 19.76
N HIS A 195 -7.73 0.85 19.58
CA HIS A 195 -6.70 1.41 18.72
C HIS A 195 -5.49 1.86 19.55
N PRO A 196 -4.51 0.99 19.80
CA PRO A 196 -3.36 1.33 20.63
C PRO A 196 -2.51 2.47 20.06
N TRP A 197 -2.67 2.80 18.76
CA TRP A 197 -1.99 3.95 18.14
C TRP A 197 -2.70 5.29 18.36
N ILE A 198 -3.92 5.34 18.87
CA ILE A 198 -4.56 6.59 19.24
C ILE A 198 -3.81 7.17 20.44
N GLY A 199 -3.03 8.21 20.18
CA GLY A 199 -2.22 8.84 21.20
C GLY A 199 -0.79 8.29 21.35
N GLU A 200 -0.41 7.23 20.60
CA GLU A 200 0.98 6.82 20.51
C GLU A 200 1.81 7.91 19.84
N LYS A 201 2.97 8.16 20.42
CA LYS A 201 3.89 9.15 19.89
C LYS A 201 4.58 8.60 18.64
N ARG A 202 4.60 9.38 17.58
CA ARG A 202 5.38 9.04 16.39
C ARG A 202 6.87 9.17 16.67
N ARG A 203 7.64 8.23 16.18
CA ARG A 203 9.10 8.27 16.25
C ARG A 203 9.68 9.28 15.28
N CYS A 204 9.13 9.34 14.05
CA CYS A 204 9.52 10.33 13.07
C CYS A 204 8.31 11.16 12.61
N PRO A 205 8.53 12.44 12.21
CA PRO A 205 7.46 13.28 11.67
C PRO A 205 6.80 12.69 10.42
N SER A 206 5.53 13.05 10.20
CA SER A 206 4.81 12.76 8.95
C SER A 206 4.95 13.86 7.91
N SER A 207 5.64 14.96 8.23
CA SER A 207 5.93 16.07 7.33
C SER A 207 7.43 16.18 7.13
N ALA A 208 7.86 16.35 5.89
CA ALA A 208 9.25 16.49 5.55
C ALA A 208 9.83 17.81 6.12
N LEU A 209 11.05 17.72 6.61
CA LEU A 209 11.79 18.90 7.04
C LEU A 209 12.25 19.70 5.81
N HIS A 210 12.27 21.03 5.92
CA HIS A 210 12.84 21.92 4.91
C HIS A 210 14.38 21.82 4.92
N ASP A 211 14.90 20.73 4.42
CA ASP A 211 16.32 20.46 4.37
C ASP A 211 16.70 20.03 2.95
N ALA A 212 17.28 20.96 2.20
CA ALA A 212 17.72 20.71 0.83
C ALA A 212 18.89 19.70 0.76
N ASP A 213 19.58 19.44 1.88
CA ASP A 213 20.63 18.42 2.00
C ASP A 213 20.07 17.09 2.50
N SER A 214 18.87 16.76 2.08
CA SER A 214 18.19 15.50 2.40
C SER A 214 17.53 14.90 1.17
N TRP A 215 17.34 13.58 1.18
CA TRP A 215 16.73 12.81 0.11
C TRP A 215 15.33 12.35 0.48
N LEU A 216 14.43 12.40 -0.49
CA LEU A 216 13.17 11.65 -0.48
C LEU A 216 13.38 10.32 -1.17
N ILE A 217 13.21 9.23 -0.44
CA ILE A 217 13.39 7.87 -0.95
C ILE A 217 12.06 7.13 -0.89
N TYR A 218 11.63 6.63 -2.03
CA TYR A 218 10.48 5.72 -2.14
C TYR A 218 10.96 4.28 -2.14
N ILE A 219 10.37 3.45 -1.28
CA ILE A 219 10.61 2.02 -1.17
C ILE A 219 9.28 1.31 -1.35
N PRO A 220 9.01 0.68 -2.51
CA PRO A 220 7.84 -0.19 -2.69
C PRO A 220 8.04 -1.49 -1.91
N PHE A 221 6.97 -2.01 -1.32
CA PHE A 221 6.95 -3.25 -0.54
C PHE A 221 6.31 -4.41 -1.31
N ASP A 222 6.17 -4.26 -2.60
CA ASP A 222 5.72 -5.29 -3.51
C ASP A 222 6.34 -5.05 -4.89
N THR A 223 6.58 -6.11 -5.62
CA THR A 223 7.20 -6.08 -6.96
C THR A 223 6.19 -5.95 -8.09
N CYS A 224 4.90 -5.86 -7.75
CA CYS A 224 3.79 -5.83 -8.71
C CYS A 224 3.79 -4.58 -9.61
N PRO A 225 3.26 -4.69 -10.83
CA PRO A 225 3.13 -3.55 -11.75
C PRO A 225 2.13 -2.49 -11.23
N TYR A 226 2.42 -1.22 -11.48
CA TYR A 226 1.52 -0.11 -11.16
C TYR A 226 0.28 -0.14 -12.05
N ARG A 227 -0.91 -0.15 -11.45
CA ARG A 227 -2.20 -0.15 -12.14
C ARG A 227 -3.18 0.79 -11.43
N LEU A 228 -4.24 1.21 -12.13
CA LEU A 228 -5.21 2.18 -11.59
C LEU A 228 -6.59 1.58 -11.30
N GLY A 229 -6.84 0.32 -11.69
CA GLY A 229 -8.11 -0.34 -11.43
C GLY A 229 -8.40 -0.43 -9.93
N GLY A 230 -9.52 0.14 -9.49
CA GLY A 230 -9.92 0.18 -8.09
C GLY A 230 -9.19 1.20 -7.22
N SER A 231 -8.20 1.95 -7.75
CA SER A 231 -7.48 2.98 -7.00
C SER A 231 -8.38 4.11 -6.51
N LEU A 232 -7.96 4.81 -5.46
CA LEU A 232 -8.68 5.95 -4.92
C LEU A 232 -8.83 7.07 -5.96
N LEU A 233 -7.81 7.30 -6.80
CA LEU A 233 -7.93 8.22 -7.93
C LEU A 233 -9.07 7.81 -8.88
N SER A 234 -9.16 6.52 -9.24
CA SER A 234 -10.23 6.02 -10.11
C SER A 234 -11.61 6.24 -9.48
N GLN A 235 -11.75 5.98 -8.18
CA GLN A 235 -12.99 6.24 -7.44
C GLN A 235 -13.33 7.74 -7.42
N THR A 236 -12.37 8.60 -7.12
CA THR A 236 -12.54 10.07 -7.07
C THR A 236 -12.95 10.63 -8.42
N CYS A 237 -12.40 10.09 -9.51
CA CYS A 237 -12.74 10.48 -10.88
C CYS A 237 -14.03 9.81 -11.41
N GLY A 238 -14.69 8.96 -10.63
CA GLY A 238 -15.87 8.20 -11.05
C GLY A 238 -15.58 7.22 -12.19
N LYS A 239 -14.35 6.68 -12.25
CA LYS A 239 -13.91 5.71 -13.26
C LYS A 239 -13.99 4.31 -12.69
N THR A 240 -14.53 3.39 -13.47
CA THR A 240 -14.60 1.97 -13.13
C THR A 240 -13.94 1.15 -14.25
N GLY A 241 -13.34 0.04 -13.89
CA GLY A 241 -12.64 -0.86 -14.82
C GLY A 241 -11.12 -0.60 -14.83
N GLY A 242 -10.42 -1.34 -15.68
CA GLY A 242 -8.96 -1.37 -15.78
C GLY A 242 -8.31 -2.44 -14.90
N GLN A 243 -7.02 -2.69 -15.13
CA GLN A 243 -6.26 -3.66 -14.34
C GLN A 243 -6.02 -3.14 -12.94
N LYS A 244 -6.17 -4.03 -11.95
CA LYS A 244 -5.80 -3.77 -10.56
C LYS A 244 -4.29 -3.93 -10.36
N THR A 245 -3.75 -3.23 -9.38
CA THR A 245 -2.46 -3.57 -8.78
C THR A 245 -2.63 -4.92 -8.06
N ASN A 246 -1.79 -5.90 -8.35
CA ASN A 246 -1.87 -7.22 -7.76
C ASN A 246 -0.79 -7.36 -6.68
N ILE A 247 -1.17 -7.09 -5.43
CA ILE A 247 -0.29 -7.18 -4.25
C ILE A 247 -0.19 -8.65 -3.87
N GLN A 248 1.02 -9.26 -4.02
CA GLN A 248 1.15 -10.71 -3.93
C GLN A 248 2.52 -11.21 -3.45
N ASP A 249 3.45 -10.32 -3.08
CA ASP A 249 4.81 -10.69 -2.67
C ASP A 249 5.02 -10.46 -1.17
N PRO A 250 4.46 -11.34 -0.30
CA PRO A 250 4.59 -11.17 1.14
C PRO A 250 6.02 -11.37 1.66
N ASP A 251 6.84 -12.20 1.01
CA ASP A 251 8.23 -12.41 1.41
C ASP A 251 9.04 -11.14 1.20
N TYR A 252 8.88 -10.50 0.04
CA TYR A 252 9.51 -9.20 -0.25
C TYR A 252 9.02 -8.11 0.70
N PHE A 253 7.73 -8.13 1.05
CA PHE A 253 7.17 -7.21 2.04
C PHE A 253 7.86 -7.36 3.42
N ILE A 254 8.07 -8.61 3.87
CA ILE A 254 8.74 -8.90 5.16
C ILE A 254 10.15 -8.32 5.15
N ASP A 255 10.93 -8.57 4.10
CA ASP A 255 12.31 -8.08 4.00
C ASP A 255 12.36 -6.55 4.01
N CYS A 256 11.51 -5.89 3.23
CA CYS A 256 11.38 -4.44 3.21
C CYS A 256 11.00 -3.89 4.59
N TYR A 257 10.04 -4.53 5.26
CA TYR A 257 9.56 -4.10 6.58
C TYR A 257 10.66 -4.10 7.61
N GLU A 258 11.43 -5.20 7.71
CA GLU A 258 12.47 -5.33 8.73
C GLU A 258 13.61 -4.32 8.52
N VAL A 259 14.02 -4.07 7.27
CA VAL A 259 15.07 -3.07 6.98
C VAL A 259 14.57 -1.66 7.29
N VAL A 260 13.39 -1.28 6.82
CA VAL A 260 12.86 0.07 7.09
C VAL A 260 12.61 0.28 8.59
N ARG A 261 12.15 -0.74 9.30
CA ARG A 261 11.97 -0.70 10.74
C ARG A 261 13.29 -0.36 11.45
N GLU A 262 14.39 -1.01 11.08
CA GLU A 262 15.71 -0.73 11.65
C GLU A 262 16.15 0.71 11.37
N LEU A 263 16.00 1.19 10.14
CA LEU A 263 16.33 2.57 9.79
C LEU A 263 15.51 3.59 10.60
N VAL A 264 14.24 3.30 10.89
CA VAL A 264 13.40 4.15 11.75
C VAL A 264 13.87 4.12 13.20
N GLU A 265 14.19 2.95 13.73
CA GLU A 265 14.64 2.79 15.12
C GLU A 265 15.99 3.42 15.38
N ASP A 266 16.91 3.31 14.44
CA ASP A 266 18.22 3.93 14.50
C ASP A 266 18.19 5.47 14.34
N GLY A 267 17.00 6.03 14.02
CA GLY A 267 16.80 7.46 13.84
C GLY A 267 17.40 8.02 12.56
N ILE A 268 17.67 7.15 11.59
CA ILE A 268 18.15 7.52 10.24
C ILE A 268 17.04 8.22 9.47
N VAL A 269 15.80 7.73 9.60
CA VAL A 269 14.62 8.32 8.98
C VAL A 269 14.24 9.62 9.70
N LYS A 270 14.32 10.75 9.00
CA LYS A 270 13.99 12.10 9.52
C LYS A 270 12.49 12.36 9.51
N ALA A 271 11.82 11.92 8.46
CA ALA A 271 10.36 11.93 8.31
C ALA A 271 9.94 10.75 7.45
N GLY A 272 8.71 10.26 7.65
CA GLY A 272 8.25 9.10 6.90
C GLY A 272 6.74 8.96 6.88
N ILE A 273 6.22 8.37 5.81
CA ILE A 273 4.80 8.13 5.61
C ILE A 273 4.58 6.84 4.82
N THR A 274 3.49 6.15 5.15
CA THR A 274 3.01 4.98 4.41
C THR A 274 2.47 5.38 3.04
N VAL A 275 2.89 4.65 2.01
CA VAL A 275 2.29 4.68 0.67
C VAL A 275 1.20 3.61 0.63
N GLY A 276 -0.04 4.04 0.50
CA GLY A 276 -1.24 3.20 0.50
C GLY A 276 -2.31 3.82 -0.37
N ASP A 277 -3.46 4.18 0.22
CA ASP A 277 -4.57 4.81 -0.50
C ASP A 277 -4.13 6.05 -1.28
N GLY A 278 -4.35 6.02 -2.60
CA GLY A 278 -3.94 7.08 -3.53
C GLY A 278 -2.47 7.05 -3.94
N GLY A 279 -1.72 6.01 -3.53
CA GLY A 279 -0.37 5.72 -3.98
C GLY A 279 0.67 6.77 -3.56
N LEU A 280 1.77 6.79 -4.32
CA LEU A 280 2.89 7.71 -4.10
C LEU A 280 2.47 9.19 -4.15
N ALA A 281 1.47 9.54 -4.97
CA ALA A 281 0.97 10.90 -5.12
C ALA A 281 0.42 11.47 -3.79
N VAL A 282 -0.39 10.67 -3.09
CA VAL A 282 -0.97 11.06 -1.79
C VAL A 282 0.11 11.09 -0.71
N ALA A 283 0.99 10.11 -0.69
CA ALA A 283 2.10 10.06 0.27
C ALA A 283 3.02 11.28 0.10
N ALA A 284 3.44 11.60 -1.13
CA ALA A 284 4.26 12.77 -1.41
C ALA A 284 3.53 14.07 -1.09
N GLY A 285 2.24 14.17 -1.46
CA GLY A 285 1.42 15.35 -1.18
C GLY A 285 1.28 15.62 0.32
N LYS A 286 1.14 14.58 1.15
CA LYS A 286 1.06 14.71 2.61
C LYS A 286 2.44 14.95 3.25
N LEU A 287 3.46 14.21 2.85
CA LEU A 287 4.80 14.34 3.42
C LEU A 287 5.38 15.73 3.14
N CYS A 288 5.15 16.27 1.94
CA CYS A 288 5.67 17.56 1.49
C CYS A 288 4.62 18.69 1.51
N GLU A 289 3.57 18.58 2.33
CA GLU A 289 2.51 19.60 2.42
C GLU A 289 3.07 20.98 2.74
N ASP A 290 4.01 21.05 3.68
CA ASP A 290 4.64 22.30 4.10
C ASP A 290 5.86 22.69 3.26
N SER A 291 6.49 21.74 2.54
CA SER A 291 7.77 21.96 1.86
C SER A 291 7.70 21.91 0.34
N GLY A 292 6.77 21.21 -0.25
CA GLY A 292 6.82 20.91 -1.68
C GLY A 292 8.02 20.06 -2.12
N ALA A 293 7.96 19.49 -3.32
CA ALA A 293 9.06 18.73 -3.92
C ALA A 293 8.92 18.62 -5.45
N GLU A 294 10.07 18.52 -6.14
CA GLU A 294 10.13 18.08 -7.53
C GLU A 294 10.60 16.63 -7.57
N LEU A 295 9.77 15.73 -8.14
CA LEU A 295 10.03 14.29 -8.15
C LEU A 295 10.65 13.84 -9.47
N ASP A 296 11.77 13.11 -9.40
CA ASP A 296 12.36 12.38 -10.52
C ASP A 296 11.90 10.91 -10.48
N LEU A 297 11.08 10.51 -11.45
CA LEU A 297 10.52 9.17 -11.55
C LEU A 297 11.31 8.25 -12.49
N LYS A 298 12.45 8.69 -13.05
CA LYS A 298 13.22 7.92 -14.06
C LYS A 298 13.64 6.55 -13.56
N GLY A 299 14.05 6.45 -12.29
CA GLY A 299 14.43 5.16 -11.69
C GLY A 299 13.29 4.16 -11.70
N ILE A 300 12.09 4.59 -11.28
CA ILE A 300 10.89 3.75 -11.26
C ILE A 300 10.47 3.36 -12.68
N ILE A 301 10.44 4.34 -13.61
CA ILE A 301 10.13 4.11 -15.02
C ILE A 301 11.05 3.03 -15.62
N ALA A 302 12.35 3.12 -15.36
CA ALA A 302 13.34 2.19 -15.88
C ALA A 302 13.19 0.77 -15.30
N SER A 303 12.95 0.67 -13.98
CA SER A 303 12.84 -0.63 -13.29
C SER A 303 11.58 -1.40 -13.66
N TYR A 304 10.44 -0.72 -13.72
CA TYR A 304 9.16 -1.37 -14.01
C TYR A 304 8.79 -1.37 -15.51
N GLY A 305 9.53 -0.67 -16.36
CA GLY A 305 9.16 -0.47 -17.77
C GLY A 305 7.82 0.28 -17.95
N GLU A 306 7.33 0.95 -16.89
CA GLU A 306 6.07 1.69 -16.90
C GLU A 306 6.34 3.17 -17.22
N ASN A 307 5.73 3.65 -18.30
CA ASN A 307 5.91 5.04 -18.76
C ASN A 307 4.72 5.95 -18.41
N ASP A 308 3.64 5.38 -17.88
CA ASP A 308 2.47 6.16 -17.47
C ASP A 308 2.68 6.73 -16.05
N ILE A 309 2.99 8.02 -16.01
CA ILE A 309 3.20 8.75 -14.76
C ILE A 309 1.98 8.64 -13.82
N MET A 310 0.76 8.60 -14.36
CA MET A 310 -0.44 8.46 -13.54
C MET A 310 -0.49 7.11 -12.85
N ARG A 311 -0.05 6.03 -13.51
CA ARG A 311 0.04 4.70 -12.90
C ARG A 311 1.08 4.67 -11.80
N ILE A 312 2.28 5.19 -12.04
CA ILE A 312 3.35 5.25 -11.03
C ILE A 312 2.91 6.04 -9.81
N MET A 313 2.31 7.21 -10.01
CA MET A 313 1.93 8.09 -8.92
C MET A 313 0.71 7.60 -8.13
N PHE A 314 -0.27 6.97 -8.77
CA PHE A 314 -1.56 6.61 -8.15
C PHE A 314 -1.85 5.11 -8.12
N GLY A 315 -0.89 4.25 -8.47
CA GLY A 315 -1.08 2.82 -8.67
C GLY A 315 -1.23 1.99 -7.39
N GLU A 316 -1.14 2.61 -6.21
CA GLU A 316 -1.40 1.99 -4.90
C GLU A 316 -0.61 0.70 -4.64
N VAL A 317 0.66 0.67 -5.07
CA VAL A 317 1.62 -0.33 -4.59
C VAL A 317 1.99 0.02 -3.14
N PRO A 318 1.80 -0.88 -2.15
CA PRO A 318 2.15 -0.58 -0.77
C PRO A 318 3.64 -0.29 -0.63
N GLY A 319 3.98 0.62 0.26
CA GLY A 319 5.37 0.99 0.47
C GLY A 319 5.53 2.14 1.44
N VAL A 320 6.69 2.75 1.44
CA VAL A 320 7.00 3.91 2.27
C VAL A 320 7.68 5.00 1.47
N LEU A 321 7.42 6.24 1.86
CA LEU A 321 8.16 7.41 1.42
C LEU A 321 8.87 8.00 2.64
N ILE A 322 10.19 8.02 2.62
CA ILE A 322 11.02 8.47 3.74
C ILE A 322 11.93 9.63 3.34
N GLN A 323 12.25 10.48 4.31
CA GLN A 323 13.28 11.48 4.21
C GLN A 323 14.49 11.05 5.04
N ILE A 324 15.68 11.09 4.44
CA ILE A 324 16.96 10.83 5.11
C ILE A 324 17.92 11.98 4.88
N SER A 325 18.94 12.12 5.74
CA SER A 325 20.03 13.07 5.52
C SER A 325 20.94 12.59 4.38
N ASN A 326 21.50 13.51 3.63
CA ASN A 326 22.52 13.19 2.61
C ASN A 326 23.74 12.46 3.19
N SER A 327 24.09 12.74 4.46
CA SER A 327 25.17 12.02 5.15
C SER A 327 24.88 10.54 5.39
N ASP A 328 23.63 10.15 5.47
CA ASP A 328 23.20 8.79 5.76
C ASP A 328 22.89 8.00 4.49
N TYR A 329 22.96 8.64 3.30
CA TYR A 329 22.60 8.05 2.02
C TYR A 329 23.37 6.77 1.71
N ASP A 330 24.69 6.78 1.82
CA ASP A 330 25.54 5.61 1.53
C ASP A 330 25.26 4.44 2.48
N TYR A 331 24.88 4.73 3.74
CA TYR A 331 24.49 3.72 4.70
C TYR A 331 23.16 3.07 4.31
N VAL A 332 22.14 3.88 4.00
CA VAL A 332 20.81 3.40 3.58
C VAL A 332 20.90 2.61 2.28
N ASP A 333 21.64 3.11 1.29
CA ASP A 333 21.94 2.43 0.03
C ASP A 333 22.52 1.03 0.30
N SER A 334 23.53 0.94 1.16
CA SER A 334 24.16 -0.33 1.51
C SER A 334 23.20 -1.31 2.20
N GLN A 335 22.36 -0.83 3.12
CA GLN A 335 21.40 -1.69 3.84
C GLN A 335 20.34 -2.27 2.88
N LEU A 336 19.79 -1.44 2.01
CA LEU A 336 18.76 -1.87 1.05
C LEU A 336 19.33 -2.82 -0.02
N LEU A 337 20.53 -2.54 -0.55
CA LEU A 337 21.19 -3.39 -1.53
C LEU A 337 21.59 -4.76 -0.96
N LEU A 338 21.99 -4.83 0.31
CA LEU A 338 22.35 -6.10 0.97
C LEU A 338 21.18 -7.08 1.07
N GLN A 339 19.97 -6.56 1.11
CA GLN A 339 18.72 -7.34 1.19
C GLN A 339 17.99 -7.43 -0.15
N ASP A 340 18.62 -7.01 -1.25
CA ASP A 340 18.04 -6.99 -2.61
C ASP A 340 16.71 -6.19 -2.69
N ILE A 341 16.60 -5.12 -1.91
CA ILE A 341 15.41 -4.26 -1.84
C ILE A 341 15.53 -3.14 -2.86
N ALA A 342 14.52 -3.01 -3.73
CA ALA A 342 14.42 -1.89 -4.66
C ALA A 342 14.04 -0.60 -3.92
N TYR A 343 14.76 0.47 -4.20
CA TYR A 343 14.47 1.79 -3.66
C TYR A 343 14.77 2.88 -4.70
N TYR A 344 14.10 4.01 -4.57
CA TYR A 344 14.19 5.08 -5.54
C TYR A 344 14.38 6.42 -4.83
N PRO A 345 15.56 7.05 -4.95
CA PRO A 345 15.74 8.45 -4.56
C PRO A 345 15.00 9.30 -5.58
N ILE A 346 13.86 9.85 -5.18
CA ILE A 346 12.94 10.54 -6.09
C ILE A 346 13.01 12.06 -6.02
N GLY A 347 13.82 12.63 -5.14
CA GLY A 347 13.97 14.08 -5.08
C GLY A 347 14.36 14.60 -3.70
N HIS A 348 14.15 15.89 -3.52
CA HIS A 348 14.47 16.61 -2.30
C HIS A 348 13.30 17.48 -1.87
N PRO A 349 13.03 17.61 -0.55
CA PRO A 349 12.06 18.60 -0.10
C PRO A 349 12.60 20.01 -0.35
N SER A 350 11.74 20.94 -0.75
CA SER A 350 12.12 22.29 -1.09
C SER A 350 11.11 23.31 -0.58
N ALA A 351 11.59 24.35 0.08
CA ALA A 351 10.76 25.49 0.48
C ALA A 351 10.41 26.43 -0.69
N GLU A 352 11.11 26.29 -1.81
CA GLU A 352 10.91 27.15 -3.00
C GLU A 352 9.81 26.63 -3.92
N ILE A 353 9.48 25.35 -3.81
CA ILE A 353 8.46 24.66 -4.61
C ILE A 353 7.16 24.58 -3.79
N THR A 354 6.04 24.87 -4.42
CA THR A 354 4.73 24.69 -3.80
C THR A 354 4.07 23.42 -4.35
N GLY A 355 3.79 22.47 -3.46
CA GLY A 355 3.18 21.18 -3.81
C GLY A 355 4.16 20.23 -4.50
N ILE A 356 3.63 19.25 -5.21
CA ILE A 356 4.40 18.20 -5.87
C ILE A 356 4.48 18.47 -7.38
N THR A 357 5.67 18.63 -7.91
CA THR A 357 5.92 18.69 -9.35
C THR A 357 6.70 17.45 -9.80
N ILE A 358 6.58 17.08 -11.05
CA ILE A 358 7.30 15.96 -11.63
C ILE A 358 8.28 16.49 -12.64
N GLN A 359 9.54 16.09 -12.50
CA GLN A 359 10.60 16.48 -13.42
C GLN A 359 10.25 15.94 -14.83
N GLU A 360 10.17 16.86 -15.80
CA GLU A 360 9.96 16.44 -17.19
C GLU A 360 11.12 15.55 -17.63
N THR A 361 10.78 14.32 -18.00
CA THR A 361 11.74 13.45 -18.67
C THR A 361 12.00 14.09 -20.03
N ALA A 362 13.13 14.77 -20.18
CA ALA A 362 13.55 15.24 -21.47
C ALA A 362 13.50 14.01 -22.39
N LYS A 363 12.67 14.06 -23.43
CA LYS A 363 12.69 13.05 -24.50
C LYS A 363 14.03 13.22 -25.20
N THR A 364 15.06 12.64 -24.64
CA THR A 364 16.36 12.56 -25.28
C THR A 364 16.15 11.65 -26.49
N SER A 365 15.89 12.26 -27.63
CA SER A 365 15.72 11.47 -28.85
C SER A 365 17.06 10.79 -29.13
N VAL A 366 17.00 9.62 -29.75
CA VAL A 366 18.23 8.95 -30.22
C VAL A 366 19.10 9.93 -31.05
N ALA A 367 18.46 10.89 -31.70
CA ALA A 367 19.12 11.99 -32.43
C ALA A 367 19.90 12.94 -31.47
N ASP A 368 19.37 13.24 -30.28
CA ASP A 368 20.05 14.11 -29.30
C ASP A 368 21.23 13.40 -28.66
N ILE A 369 21.11 12.09 -28.39
CA ILE A 369 22.21 11.26 -27.91
C ILE A 369 23.32 11.17 -28.97
N LEU A 370 22.95 10.94 -30.23
CA LEU A 370 23.90 10.92 -31.35
C LEU A 370 24.53 12.29 -31.58
N ALA A 371 23.75 13.39 -31.46
CA ALA A 371 24.28 14.74 -31.56
C ALA A 371 25.27 15.07 -30.44
N SER A 372 24.99 14.63 -29.17
CA SER A 372 25.93 14.81 -28.06
C SER A 372 27.19 13.98 -28.21
N LEU A 373 27.10 12.77 -28.78
CA LEU A 373 28.24 11.91 -29.07
C LEU A 373 29.07 12.40 -30.27
N LEU A 374 28.43 13.07 -31.24
CA LEU A 374 29.08 13.59 -32.45
C LEU A 374 29.52 15.05 -32.26
N GLY A 375 28.96 15.78 -31.29
CA GLY A 375 29.26 17.19 -31.02
C GLY A 375 30.62 17.50 -30.39
N HIS A 376 31.43 16.50 -30.08
CA HIS A 376 32.79 16.69 -29.56
C HIS A 376 33.89 16.68 -30.63
N THR A 377 33.54 16.84 -31.92
CA THR A 377 34.55 16.83 -33.02
C THR A 377 34.56 18.06 -33.91
N SER A 378 34.03 19.22 -33.46
CA SER A 378 34.12 20.43 -34.27
C SER A 378 34.33 21.70 -33.45
N GLU A 379 35.37 21.75 -32.61
CA GLU A 379 36.01 23.01 -32.19
C GLU A 379 37.53 22.82 -32.24
N GLY A 380 38.07 23.13 -33.36
CA GLY A 380 39.52 23.17 -33.60
C GLY A 380 39.83 23.39 -35.05
N GLU A 381 39.69 24.63 -35.51
CA GLU A 381 40.43 25.28 -36.62
C GLU A 381 39.65 26.48 -37.12
N ASP A 382 39.97 27.66 -36.52
CA ASP A 382 40.47 28.84 -37.24
C ASP A 382 40.90 29.91 -36.22
#